data_76b02f220a45daf232ba3b90b6e9fccd
#
_entry.id   76b02f220a45daf232ba3b90b6e9fccd
#
_cell.length_a   1.000
_cell.length_b   1.000
_cell.length_c   1.000
_cell.angle_alpha   90.00
_cell.angle_beta   90.00
_cell.angle_gamma   90.00
#
_symmetry.space_group_name_H-M   'P 1'
#
loop_
_entity.id
_entity.type
_entity.pdbx_description
1 polymer ?
#
loop_
_entity_poly.entity_id
_entity_poly.type
_entity_poly.pdbx_seq_one_letter_code
_entity_poly.pdbx_strand_id
1 'polypeptide(L)'
;LELDHQECKSVLESCDADLMDLLAAAFRVRRRFCGMKVHIHVLTNARSGLCPEDCNYCSQSVNSNADFDKYPLIDREALVAGAQRAKEAKARRFCIVTSGRSPSARDLDQLTDAIREIKETVDIGICCSLGLLDGDQARRLREAGVEQLNHNLNTSERFYPEICSTHTFQDRLDTLEAARGAGLKLCTGAIFGQGETHDDIIDVSLALRRLDPQSVPVNFLHPIPGTLFEQVNYLTPGDCLRSLCLMRMLCPTQEIRVAGGREYHLRQLQPLALYPANSLFVSGYLTTPGQGYQEAWQMIEDMGFEIEEHHRG
;
A
#
# COMPACT_ATOMS: atom_id res chain seq x y z
N LEU A 1 2.67 -9.11 -21.53
CA LEU A 1 1.40 -9.86 -21.55
C LEU A 1 0.26 -8.85 -21.56
N GLU A 2 -0.57 -8.89 -22.58
CA GLU A 2 -1.83 -8.11 -22.61
C GLU A 2 -2.95 -9.10 -22.29
N LEU A 3 -3.27 -9.24 -20.98
CA LEU A 3 -4.46 -9.98 -20.59
C LEU A 3 -5.69 -9.12 -20.90
N ASP A 4 -6.68 -9.73 -21.56
CA ASP A 4 -8.01 -9.16 -21.71
C ASP A 4 -8.86 -9.39 -20.44
N HIS A 5 -10.08 -8.85 -20.42
CA HIS A 5 -10.97 -8.94 -19.27
C HIS A 5 -11.32 -10.41 -18.94
N GLN A 6 -11.56 -11.25 -19.95
CA GLN A 6 -11.92 -12.67 -19.76
C GLN A 6 -10.75 -13.48 -19.23
N GLU A 7 -9.54 -13.21 -19.70
CA GLU A 7 -8.32 -13.83 -19.19
C GLU A 7 -8.05 -13.42 -17.74
N CYS A 8 -8.26 -12.13 -17.39
CA CYS A 8 -8.19 -11.67 -15.99
C CYS A 8 -9.20 -12.40 -15.10
N LYS A 9 -10.42 -12.59 -15.59
CA LYS A 9 -11.47 -13.33 -14.87
C LYS A 9 -11.08 -14.79 -14.66
N SER A 10 -10.51 -15.42 -15.68
CA SER A 10 -10.02 -16.81 -15.58
C SER A 10 -8.91 -16.95 -14.52
N VAL A 11 -8.08 -15.94 -14.30
CA VAL A 11 -7.08 -15.94 -13.21
C VAL A 11 -7.76 -15.91 -11.85
N LEU A 12 -8.75 -15.03 -11.65
CA LEU A 12 -9.45 -14.88 -10.36
C LEU A 12 -10.34 -16.09 -10.03
N GLU A 13 -10.92 -16.73 -11.04
CA GLU A 13 -11.84 -17.87 -10.92
C GLU A 13 -11.14 -19.24 -11.06
N SER A 14 -9.81 -19.28 -11.18
CA SER A 14 -9.05 -20.53 -11.27
C SER A 14 -9.28 -21.40 -10.02
N CYS A 15 -9.32 -22.71 -10.20
CA CYS A 15 -9.55 -23.61 -9.06
C CYS A 15 -8.31 -23.70 -8.14
N ASP A 16 -8.51 -24.20 -6.92
CA ASP A 16 -7.40 -24.35 -5.95
C ASP A 16 -6.34 -25.34 -6.43
N ALA A 17 -6.72 -26.32 -7.26
CA ALA A 17 -5.76 -27.26 -7.84
C ALA A 17 -4.75 -26.58 -8.78
N ASP A 18 -5.15 -25.50 -9.45
CA ASP A 18 -4.31 -24.76 -10.40
C ASP A 18 -3.50 -23.64 -9.73
N LEU A 19 -3.71 -23.38 -8.42
CA LEU A 19 -3.09 -22.25 -7.73
C LEU A 19 -1.55 -22.27 -7.79
N MET A 20 -0.95 -23.46 -7.69
CA MET A 20 0.52 -23.58 -7.75
C MET A 20 1.06 -23.27 -9.14
N ASP A 21 0.37 -23.66 -10.20
CA ASP A 21 0.75 -23.34 -11.57
C ASP A 21 0.61 -21.85 -11.85
N LEU A 22 -0.45 -21.23 -11.31
CA LEU A 22 -0.66 -19.79 -11.37
C LEU A 22 0.47 -19.01 -10.66
N LEU A 23 0.84 -19.43 -9.44
CA LEU A 23 1.96 -18.86 -8.69
C LEU A 23 3.28 -19.02 -9.45
N ALA A 24 3.53 -20.20 -10.06
CA ALA A 24 4.71 -20.44 -10.87
C ALA A 24 4.74 -19.54 -12.12
N ALA A 25 3.58 -19.29 -12.74
CA ALA A 25 3.48 -18.37 -13.88
C ALA A 25 3.78 -16.92 -13.46
N ALA A 26 3.17 -16.45 -12.38
CA ALA A 26 3.41 -15.11 -11.83
C ALA A 26 4.87 -14.94 -11.40
N PHE A 27 5.47 -15.97 -10.79
CA PHE A 27 6.88 -15.95 -10.41
C PHE A 27 7.83 -15.84 -11.60
N ARG A 28 7.56 -16.51 -12.73
CA ARG A 28 8.35 -16.32 -13.95
C ARG A 28 8.36 -14.87 -14.41
N VAL A 29 7.22 -14.19 -14.36
CA VAL A 29 7.11 -12.76 -14.66
C VAL A 29 7.93 -11.93 -13.66
N ARG A 30 7.68 -12.13 -12.36
CA ARG A 30 8.37 -11.42 -11.28
C ARG A 30 9.90 -11.60 -11.40
N ARG A 31 10.36 -12.84 -11.57
CA ARG A 31 11.79 -13.15 -11.66
C ARG A 31 12.45 -12.46 -12.86
N ARG A 32 11.75 -12.36 -14.00
CA ARG A 32 12.27 -11.69 -15.19
C ARG A 32 12.49 -10.19 -14.99
N PHE A 33 11.58 -9.49 -14.29
CA PHE A 33 11.59 -8.03 -14.19
C PHE A 33 12.10 -7.52 -12.85
N CYS A 34 11.92 -8.27 -11.76
CA CYS A 34 12.27 -7.87 -10.39
C CYS A 34 13.37 -8.76 -9.76
N GLY A 35 13.78 -9.83 -10.43
CA GLY A 35 14.79 -10.78 -9.91
C GLY A 35 14.33 -11.48 -8.63
N MET A 36 15.28 -11.76 -7.74
CA MET A 36 15.03 -12.40 -6.43
C MET A 36 14.96 -11.42 -5.27
N LYS A 37 15.00 -10.12 -5.53
CA LYS A 37 15.04 -9.08 -4.52
C LYS A 37 13.65 -8.75 -3.96
N VAL A 38 13.59 -8.49 -2.65
CA VAL A 38 12.39 -8.07 -1.93
C VAL A 38 12.65 -6.73 -1.26
N HIS A 39 11.74 -5.80 -1.42
CA HIS A 39 11.79 -4.49 -0.77
C HIS A 39 10.96 -4.51 0.50
N ILE A 40 11.55 -4.08 1.59
CA ILE A 40 10.85 -3.86 2.85
C ILE A 40 10.46 -2.40 2.98
N HIS A 41 9.25 -2.16 3.49
CA HIS A 41 8.76 -0.84 3.83
C HIS A 41 8.28 -0.82 5.27
N VAL A 42 8.56 0.28 5.95
CA VAL A 42 8.06 0.57 7.29
C VAL A 42 7.22 1.83 7.23
N LEU A 43 6.07 1.82 7.85
CA LEU A 43 5.23 3.01 7.94
C LEU A 43 5.14 3.53 9.39
N THR A 44 4.90 4.83 9.50
CA THR A 44 4.53 5.50 10.75
C THR A 44 3.20 6.18 10.55
N ASN A 45 2.23 5.86 11.43
CA ASN A 45 0.98 6.60 11.52
C ASN A 45 1.27 7.93 12.25
N ALA A 46 1.65 8.96 11.50
CA ALA A 46 2.16 10.22 12.07
C ALA A 46 1.05 11.11 12.67
N ARG A 47 -0.19 10.93 12.27
CA ARG A 47 -1.39 11.48 12.91
C ARG A 47 -2.47 10.41 12.92
N SER A 48 -3.10 10.17 14.07
CA SER A 48 -4.08 9.11 14.26
C SER A 48 -5.43 9.63 14.67
N GLY A 49 -6.49 9.14 14.01
CA GLY A 49 -7.88 9.56 14.28
C GLY A 49 -8.20 10.95 13.73
N LEU A 50 -9.36 11.52 14.16
CA LEU A 50 -9.83 12.84 13.77
C LEU A 50 -9.95 13.05 12.24
N CYS A 51 -10.20 11.97 11.48
CA CYS A 51 -10.42 12.03 10.05
C CYS A 51 -11.89 12.41 9.76
N PRO A 52 -12.17 13.43 8.94
CA PRO A 52 -13.54 13.80 8.59
C PRO A 52 -14.14 12.91 7.48
N GLU A 53 -13.34 12.03 6.90
CA GLU A 53 -13.76 11.14 5.82
C GLU A 53 -14.53 9.93 6.36
N ASP A 54 -15.47 9.42 5.57
CA ASP A 54 -16.43 8.37 5.96
C ASP A 54 -16.09 6.97 5.43
N CYS A 55 -14.85 6.73 5.03
CA CYS A 55 -14.42 5.46 4.46
C CYS A 55 -14.82 4.25 5.34
N ASN A 56 -15.67 3.36 4.83
CA ASN A 56 -16.30 2.25 5.56
C ASN A 56 -15.31 1.21 6.11
N TYR A 57 -14.16 1.03 5.46
CA TYR A 57 -13.10 0.10 5.85
C TYR A 57 -12.12 0.67 6.89
N CYS A 58 -12.15 1.97 7.14
CA CYS A 58 -11.09 2.65 7.88
C CYS A 58 -11.45 2.82 9.37
N SER A 59 -10.59 2.30 10.25
CA SER A 59 -10.73 2.52 11.71
C SER A 59 -10.69 3.99 12.11
N GLN A 60 -10.01 4.84 11.33
CA GLN A 60 -9.87 6.29 11.60
C GLN A 60 -10.99 7.15 10.97
N SER A 61 -11.97 6.53 10.32
CA SER A 61 -13.14 7.19 9.72
C SER A 61 -14.01 7.90 10.75
N VAL A 62 -14.70 8.97 10.33
CA VAL A 62 -15.67 9.68 11.18
C VAL A 62 -16.81 8.77 11.67
N ASN A 63 -17.16 7.76 10.89
CA ASN A 63 -18.21 6.79 11.19
C ASN A 63 -17.70 5.57 12.00
N SER A 64 -16.40 5.51 12.32
CA SER A 64 -15.81 4.37 13.03
C SER A 64 -15.91 4.55 14.55
N ASN A 65 -16.31 3.47 15.23
CA ASN A 65 -16.26 3.34 16.68
C ASN A 65 -15.09 2.43 17.13
N ALA A 66 -14.14 2.15 16.25
CA ALA A 66 -12.97 1.33 16.57
C ALA A 66 -12.15 1.95 17.70
N ASP A 67 -11.63 1.08 18.57
CA ASP A 67 -10.78 1.46 19.69
C ASP A 67 -9.31 1.47 19.23
N PHE A 68 -8.68 2.65 19.25
CA PHE A 68 -7.27 2.87 18.93
C PHE A 68 -6.82 4.22 19.46
N ASP A 69 -5.52 4.39 19.64
CA ASP A 69 -4.92 5.64 20.11
C ASP A 69 -5.12 6.77 19.10
N LYS A 70 -5.67 7.90 19.56
CA LYS A 70 -5.88 9.12 18.77
C LYS A 70 -4.91 10.20 19.24
N TYR A 71 -4.14 10.73 18.30
CA TYR A 71 -3.15 11.77 18.57
C TYR A 71 -2.96 12.72 17.37
N PRO A 72 -2.60 13.99 17.65
CA PRO A 72 -2.26 14.96 16.60
C PRO A 72 -1.00 14.54 15.84
N LEU A 73 -0.57 15.36 14.88
CA LEU A 73 0.70 15.13 14.19
C LEU A 73 1.84 15.04 15.21
N ILE A 74 2.56 13.93 15.20
CA ILE A 74 3.74 13.70 16.06
C ILE A 74 4.84 14.72 15.73
N ASP A 75 5.70 14.98 16.69
CA ASP A 75 6.79 15.93 16.53
C ASP A 75 7.86 15.44 15.51
N ARG A 76 8.73 16.37 15.17
CA ARG A 76 9.82 16.14 14.22
C ARG A 76 10.79 15.07 14.71
N GLU A 77 11.11 15.09 15.98
CA GLU A 77 12.03 14.16 16.64
C GLU A 77 11.52 12.72 16.55
N ALA A 78 10.23 12.52 16.77
CA ALA A 78 9.58 11.21 16.64
C ALA A 78 9.59 10.69 15.20
N LEU A 79 9.40 11.58 14.20
CA LEU A 79 9.50 11.22 12.78
C LEU A 79 10.92 10.80 12.40
N VAL A 80 11.95 11.54 12.84
CA VAL A 80 13.36 11.21 12.60
C VAL A 80 13.71 9.86 13.24
N ALA A 81 13.32 9.66 14.50
CA ALA A 81 13.53 8.38 15.20
C ALA A 81 12.78 7.22 14.50
N GLY A 82 11.59 7.47 13.94
CA GLY A 82 10.86 6.50 13.12
C GLY A 82 11.63 6.10 11.87
N ALA A 83 12.23 7.05 11.18
CA ALA A 83 13.06 6.80 10.00
C ALA A 83 14.34 6.01 10.34
N GLN A 84 14.97 6.26 11.50
CA GLN A 84 16.11 5.50 11.97
C GLN A 84 15.74 4.04 12.24
N ARG A 85 14.64 3.79 12.97
CA ARG A 85 14.12 2.41 13.17
C ARG A 85 13.77 1.72 11.85
N ALA A 86 13.22 2.45 10.87
CA ALA A 86 12.96 1.90 9.55
C ALA A 86 14.26 1.49 8.84
N LYS A 87 15.33 2.27 8.96
CA LYS A 87 16.65 1.91 8.41
C LYS A 87 17.21 0.66 9.08
N GLU A 88 17.08 0.53 10.41
CA GLU A 88 17.49 -0.66 11.18
C GLU A 88 16.71 -1.92 10.73
N ALA A 89 15.45 -1.74 10.35
CA ALA A 89 14.62 -2.80 9.77
C ALA A 89 14.98 -3.13 8.30
N LYS A 90 16.08 -2.58 7.75
CA LYS A 90 16.49 -2.69 6.34
C LYS A 90 15.43 -2.22 5.35
N ALA A 91 14.60 -1.26 5.76
CA ALA A 91 13.56 -0.74 4.90
C ALA A 91 14.16 0.08 3.75
N ARG A 92 13.66 -0.18 2.54
CA ARG A 92 13.95 0.64 1.37
C ARG A 92 13.31 2.01 1.47
N ARG A 93 12.11 2.09 2.08
CA ARG A 93 11.37 3.35 2.28
C ARG A 93 10.72 3.42 3.64
N PHE A 94 10.77 4.61 4.20
CA PHE A 94 9.98 5.03 5.34
C PHE A 94 8.72 5.74 4.85
N CYS A 95 7.54 5.25 5.25
CA CYS A 95 6.26 5.78 4.82
C CYS A 95 5.62 6.61 5.93
N ILE A 96 5.44 7.90 5.72
CA ILE A 96 4.77 8.82 6.66
C ILE A 96 3.30 8.89 6.27
N VAL A 97 2.41 8.46 7.17
CA VAL A 97 0.97 8.41 6.94
C VAL A 97 0.26 9.31 7.93
N THR A 98 -0.71 10.10 7.47
CA THR A 98 -1.58 10.89 8.34
C THR A 98 -3.04 10.59 8.06
N SER A 99 -3.84 10.54 9.11
CA SER A 99 -5.30 10.62 8.98
C SER A 99 -5.71 12.02 8.49
N GLY A 100 -6.88 12.11 7.85
CA GLY A 100 -7.47 13.38 7.42
C GLY A 100 -7.63 13.48 5.91
N ARG A 101 -8.47 14.45 5.48
CA ARG A 101 -8.77 14.69 4.06
C ARG A 101 -7.56 15.25 3.29
N SER A 102 -6.86 16.21 3.90
CA SER A 102 -5.69 16.89 3.34
C SER A 102 -4.85 17.46 4.49
N PRO A 103 -3.53 17.62 4.36
CA PRO A 103 -2.73 18.28 5.38
C PRO A 103 -3.06 19.78 5.44
N SER A 104 -3.14 20.34 6.65
CA SER A 104 -3.17 21.79 6.81
C SER A 104 -1.82 22.42 6.40
N ALA A 105 -1.79 23.72 6.14
CA ALA A 105 -0.54 24.43 5.85
C ALA A 105 0.50 24.22 6.96
N ARG A 106 0.08 24.29 8.23
CA ARG A 106 0.94 24.04 9.39
C ARG A 106 1.47 22.61 9.44
N ASP A 107 0.61 21.61 9.20
CA ASP A 107 1.04 20.21 9.18
C ASP A 107 2.04 19.96 8.05
N LEU A 108 1.78 20.58 6.88
CA LEU A 108 2.68 20.46 5.73
C LEU A 108 4.04 21.10 5.99
N ASP A 109 4.10 22.27 6.67
CA ASP A 109 5.35 22.90 7.10
C ASP A 109 6.13 21.97 8.04
N GLN A 110 5.46 21.46 9.09
CA GLN A 110 6.08 20.54 10.06
C GLN A 110 6.60 19.26 9.39
N LEU A 111 5.83 18.67 8.49
CA LEU A 111 6.21 17.47 7.75
C LEU A 111 7.40 17.73 6.82
N THR A 112 7.38 18.81 6.06
CA THR A 112 8.48 19.14 5.14
C THR A 112 9.78 19.41 5.88
N ASP A 113 9.75 20.04 7.04
CA ASP A 113 10.94 20.28 7.86
C ASP A 113 11.49 18.96 8.43
N ALA A 114 10.63 18.09 8.95
CA ALA A 114 11.04 16.76 9.40
C ALA A 114 11.64 15.91 8.27
N ILE A 115 11.03 15.96 7.07
CA ILE A 115 11.51 15.22 5.90
C ILE A 115 12.90 15.68 5.46
N ARG A 116 13.18 17.00 5.45
CA ARG A 116 14.51 17.54 5.14
C ARG A 116 15.56 17.00 6.13
N GLU A 117 15.25 17.05 7.44
CA GLU A 117 16.16 16.51 8.46
C GLU A 117 16.40 15.00 8.29
N ILE A 118 15.35 14.22 8.01
CA ILE A 118 15.50 12.79 7.72
C ILE A 118 16.42 12.58 6.51
N LYS A 119 16.25 13.34 5.42
CA LYS A 119 17.09 13.23 4.22
C LYS A 119 18.55 13.61 4.45
N GLU A 120 18.82 14.47 5.42
CA GLU A 120 20.18 14.86 5.82
C GLU A 120 20.84 13.79 6.71
N THR A 121 20.07 13.16 7.62
CA THR A 121 20.58 12.33 8.71
C THR A 121 20.41 10.83 8.50
N VAL A 122 19.43 10.39 7.74
CA VAL A 122 19.11 8.97 7.52
C VAL A 122 19.14 8.63 6.03
N ASP A 123 19.93 7.61 5.67
CA ASP A 123 19.95 7.10 4.28
C ASP A 123 18.76 6.16 4.04
N ILE A 124 17.59 6.75 3.73
CA ILE A 124 16.35 6.02 3.45
C ILE A 124 15.50 6.78 2.42
N GLY A 125 14.76 6.03 1.58
CA GLY A 125 13.75 6.62 0.71
C GLY A 125 12.51 7.06 1.50
N ILE A 126 11.84 8.15 1.09
CA ILE A 126 10.65 8.65 1.76
C ILE A 126 9.42 8.53 0.86
N CYS A 127 8.36 7.95 1.42
CA CYS A 127 7.02 7.91 0.86
C CYS A 127 6.05 8.63 1.80
N CYS A 128 5.07 9.37 1.27
CA CYS A 128 4.03 10.02 2.06
C CYS A 128 2.64 9.55 1.63
N SER A 129 1.70 9.48 2.59
CA SER A 129 0.26 9.24 2.38
C SER A 129 -0.53 10.20 3.26
N LEU A 130 -0.95 11.33 2.68
CA LEU A 130 -1.43 12.51 3.44
C LEU A 130 -2.86 12.94 3.05
N GLY A 131 -3.63 12.04 2.45
CA GLY A 131 -4.95 12.37 1.91
C GLY A 131 -4.90 12.99 0.52
N LEU A 132 -5.87 13.85 0.18
CA LEU A 132 -5.94 14.56 -1.09
C LEU A 132 -4.90 15.69 -1.12
N LEU A 133 -4.20 15.83 -2.24
CA LEU A 133 -3.18 16.86 -2.43
C LEU A 133 -3.44 17.64 -3.72
N ASP A 134 -3.22 18.94 -3.67
CA ASP A 134 -3.08 19.77 -4.84
C ASP A 134 -1.64 19.83 -5.37
N GLY A 135 -1.45 20.51 -6.52
CA GLY A 135 -0.14 20.59 -7.17
C GLY A 135 0.90 21.36 -6.35
N ASP A 136 0.50 22.34 -5.54
CA ASP A 136 1.41 23.12 -4.70
C ASP A 136 1.89 22.29 -3.50
N GLN A 137 0.99 21.56 -2.86
CA GLN A 137 1.30 20.64 -1.77
C GLN A 137 2.24 19.51 -2.26
N ALA A 138 1.94 18.92 -3.42
CA ALA A 138 2.77 17.88 -4.02
C ALA A 138 4.18 18.39 -4.35
N ARG A 139 4.32 19.61 -4.89
CA ARG A 139 5.60 20.23 -5.21
C ARG A 139 6.41 20.48 -3.94
N ARG A 140 5.80 21.01 -2.88
CA ARG A 140 6.47 21.25 -1.59
C ARG A 140 7.01 19.96 -0.98
N LEU A 141 6.24 18.86 -1.06
CA LEU A 141 6.71 17.54 -0.62
C LEU A 141 7.91 17.07 -1.45
N ARG A 142 7.85 17.22 -2.77
CA ARG A 142 8.96 16.87 -3.67
C ARG A 142 10.23 17.65 -3.35
N GLU A 143 10.12 18.97 -3.15
CA GLU A 143 11.22 19.85 -2.77
C GLU A 143 11.82 19.54 -1.40
N ALA A 144 11.01 19.02 -0.47
CA ALA A 144 11.47 18.54 0.83
C ALA A 144 12.24 17.19 0.76
N GLY A 145 12.17 16.47 -0.38
CA GLY A 145 12.87 15.21 -0.57
C GLY A 145 11.99 13.97 -0.56
N VAL A 146 10.66 14.12 -0.61
CA VAL A 146 9.75 12.98 -0.84
C VAL A 146 10.01 12.43 -2.24
N GLU A 147 10.16 11.11 -2.33
CA GLU A 147 10.40 10.42 -3.60
C GLU A 147 9.10 9.87 -4.19
N GLN A 148 8.17 9.47 -3.33
CA GLN A 148 6.97 8.76 -3.74
C GLN A 148 5.74 9.20 -2.94
N LEU A 149 4.61 9.37 -3.61
CA LEU A 149 3.32 9.59 -2.96
C LEU A 149 2.51 8.31 -3.01
N ASN A 150 2.02 7.86 -1.84
CA ASN A 150 1.00 6.81 -1.74
C ASN A 150 -0.39 7.43 -1.72
N HIS A 151 -1.19 7.05 -2.70
CA HIS A 151 -2.61 7.40 -2.75
C HIS A 151 -3.37 6.34 -3.52
N ASN A 152 -3.99 5.40 -2.79
CA ASN A 152 -4.62 4.23 -3.41
C ASN A 152 -5.93 4.58 -4.12
N LEU A 153 -6.24 3.92 -5.24
CA LEU A 153 -7.57 3.93 -5.85
C LEU A 153 -8.60 3.20 -4.97
N ASN A 154 -8.16 2.24 -4.20
CA ASN A 154 -8.89 1.36 -3.27
C ASN A 154 -9.79 0.33 -3.95
N THR A 155 -10.66 0.71 -4.88
CA THR A 155 -11.56 -0.18 -5.61
C THR A 155 -11.87 0.37 -7.01
N SER A 156 -12.79 -0.23 -7.76
CA SER A 156 -13.25 0.28 -9.05
C SER A 156 -14.04 1.59 -8.90
N GLU A 157 -14.12 2.38 -9.97
CA GLU A 157 -14.94 3.59 -10.00
C GLU A 157 -16.41 3.27 -9.73
N ARG A 158 -16.93 2.15 -10.27
CA ARG A 158 -18.30 1.69 -10.07
C ARG A 158 -18.62 1.37 -8.61
N PHE A 159 -17.71 0.68 -7.91
CA PHE A 159 -17.92 0.25 -6.52
C PHE A 159 -17.51 1.33 -5.50
N TYR A 160 -16.88 2.41 -5.95
CA TYR A 160 -16.34 3.44 -5.06
C TYR A 160 -17.38 4.08 -4.12
N PRO A 161 -18.63 4.39 -4.56
CA PRO A 161 -19.68 4.93 -3.69
C PRO A 161 -20.08 4.01 -2.52
N GLU A 162 -19.85 2.70 -2.65
CA GLU A 162 -20.15 1.72 -1.59
C GLU A 162 -19.12 1.77 -0.45
N ILE A 163 -17.95 2.35 -0.69
CA ILE A 163 -16.88 2.39 0.32
C ILE A 163 -16.65 3.78 0.92
N CYS A 164 -17.06 4.85 0.25
CA CYS A 164 -16.84 6.23 0.69
C CYS A 164 -17.75 7.18 -0.07
N SER A 165 -18.33 8.19 0.64
CA SER A 165 -19.17 9.24 0.04
C SER A 165 -18.56 10.63 0.13
N THR A 166 -17.58 10.86 1.00
CA THR A 166 -16.98 12.19 1.24
C THR A 166 -15.94 12.60 0.20
N HIS A 167 -15.44 11.64 -0.59
CA HIS A 167 -14.60 11.89 -1.77
C HIS A 167 -14.82 10.79 -2.81
N THR A 168 -14.45 11.07 -4.05
CA THR A 168 -14.74 10.23 -5.22
C THR A 168 -13.49 9.50 -5.73
N PHE A 169 -13.71 8.56 -6.64
CA PHE A 169 -12.63 7.93 -7.42
C PHE A 169 -11.84 8.99 -8.23
N GLN A 170 -12.54 10.00 -8.79
CA GLN A 170 -11.90 11.09 -9.53
C GLN A 170 -11.01 11.95 -8.64
N ASP A 171 -11.42 12.29 -7.41
CA ASP A 171 -10.55 13.04 -6.46
C ASP A 171 -9.22 12.31 -6.20
N ARG A 172 -9.23 10.97 -6.25
CA ARG A 172 -8.00 10.20 -6.12
C ARG A 172 -7.13 10.27 -7.36
N LEU A 173 -7.74 10.22 -8.54
CA LEU A 173 -7.00 10.40 -9.80
C LEU A 173 -6.38 11.79 -9.87
N ASP A 174 -7.11 12.84 -9.48
CA ASP A 174 -6.63 14.22 -9.49
C ASP A 174 -5.42 14.39 -8.56
N THR A 175 -5.44 13.75 -7.38
CA THR A 175 -4.29 13.74 -6.45
C THR A 175 -3.07 13.02 -7.06
N LEU A 176 -3.27 11.90 -7.74
CA LEU A 176 -2.20 11.17 -8.42
C LEU A 176 -1.62 11.98 -9.60
N GLU A 177 -2.47 12.70 -10.32
CA GLU A 177 -2.04 13.61 -11.39
C GLU A 177 -1.22 14.78 -10.83
N ALA A 178 -1.67 15.41 -9.74
CA ALA A 178 -0.93 16.45 -9.04
C ALA A 178 0.45 15.96 -8.58
N ALA A 179 0.53 14.76 -8.01
CA ALA A 179 1.78 14.14 -7.61
C ALA A 179 2.72 13.88 -8.79
N ARG A 180 2.21 13.33 -9.89
CA ARG A 180 2.96 13.09 -11.13
C ARG A 180 3.47 14.40 -11.73
N GLY A 181 2.62 15.42 -11.79
CA GLY A 181 2.97 16.76 -12.28
C GLY A 181 4.08 17.44 -11.45
N ALA A 182 4.16 17.14 -10.16
CA ALA A 182 5.23 17.58 -9.26
C ALA A 182 6.52 16.72 -9.36
N GLY A 183 6.56 15.68 -10.18
CA GLY A 183 7.71 14.78 -10.34
C GLY A 183 7.86 13.74 -9.22
N LEU A 184 6.80 13.47 -8.44
CA LEU A 184 6.75 12.38 -7.48
C LEU A 184 6.48 11.06 -8.21
N LYS A 185 7.14 9.99 -7.76
CA LYS A 185 6.78 8.61 -8.14
C LYS A 185 5.43 8.26 -7.52
N LEU A 186 4.62 7.49 -8.25
CA LEU A 186 3.32 7.06 -7.77
C LEU A 186 3.41 5.71 -7.04
N CYS A 187 2.74 5.64 -5.90
CA CYS A 187 2.41 4.41 -5.19
C CYS A 187 0.88 4.38 -5.06
N THR A 188 0.23 3.56 -5.86
CA THR A 188 -1.24 3.47 -5.86
C THR A 188 -1.68 2.05 -6.08
N GLY A 189 -2.69 1.62 -5.36
CA GLY A 189 -3.16 0.24 -5.34
C GLY A 189 -4.61 0.13 -4.92
N ALA A 190 -4.98 -1.05 -4.46
CA ALA A 190 -6.35 -1.39 -4.10
C ALA A 190 -6.44 -2.04 -2.71
N ILE A 191 -7.67 -2.14 -2.23
CA ILE A 191 -8.08 -2.95 -1.08
C ILE A 191 -9.10 -3.95 -1.63
N PHE A 192 -8.80 -5.23 -1.56
CA PHE A 192 -9.70 -6.29 -2.00
C PHE A 192 -10.44 -6.93 -0.83
N GLY A 193 -11.63 -7.47 -1.09
CA GLY A 193 -12.47 -8.13 -0.10
C GLY A 193 -13.48 -7.22 0.59
N GLN A 194 -13.83 -6.07 0.00
CA GLN A 194 -14.80 -5.11 0.51
C GLN A 194 -16.24 -5.44 0.12
N GLY A 195 -16.48 -6.54 -0.61
CA GLY A 195 -17.79 -6.93 -1.16
C GLY A 195 -17.94 -6.64 -2.64
N GLU A 196 -16.89 -6.15 -3.27
CA GLU A 196 -16.77 -5.95 -4.72
C GLU A 196 -16.84 -7.27 -5.48
N THR A 197 -17.20 -7.20 -6.76
CA THR A 197 -17.20 -8.34 -7.68
C THR A 197 -15.83 -8.58 -8.31
N HIS A 198 -15.60 -9.74 -8.95
CA HIS A 198 -14.40 -9.97 -9.76
C HIS A 198 -14.24 -8.92 -10.87
N ASP A 199 -15.35 -8.46 -11.47
CA ASP A 199 -15.29 -7.41 -12.49
C ASP A 199 -14.75 -6.10 -11.91
N ASP A 200 -15.09 -5.74 -10.66
CA ASP A 200 -14.52 -4.58 -9.99
C ASP A 200 -13.02 -4.73 -9.70
N ILE A 201 -12.60 -5.93 -9.27
CA ILE A 201 -11.18 -6.24 -9.08
C ILE A 201 -10.41 -6.07 -10.39
N ILE A 202 -10.97 -6.56 -11.50
CA ILE A 202 -10.38 -6.43 -12.84
C ILE A 202 -10.33 -4.96 -13.26
N ASP A 203 -11.42 -4.21 -13.10
CA ASP A 203 -11.52 -2.81 -13.51
C ASP A 203 -10.48 -1.92 -12.79
N VAL A 204 -10.35 -2.05 -11.47
CA VAL A 204 -9.34 -1.30 -10.71
C VAL A 204 -7.92 -1.76 -11.07
N SER A 205 -7.71 -3.04 -11.33
CA SER A 205 -6.40 -3.57 -11.74
C SER A 205 -5.99 -3.04 -13.12
N LEU A 206 -6.92 -2.95 -14.07
CA LEU A 206 -6.69 -2.34 -15.38
C LEU A 206 -6.49 -0.82 -15.29
N ALA A 207 -7.19 -0.13 -14.36
CA ALA A 207 -6.95 1.28 -14.09
C ALA A 207 -5.53 1.51 -13.53
N LEU A 208 -5.07 0.67 -12.60
CA LEU A 208 -3.70 0.69 -12.08
C LEU A 208 -2.67 0.44 -13.18
N ARG A 209 -2.91 -0.53 -14.07
CA ARG A 209 -2.05 -0.76 -15.24
C ARG A 209 -1.95 0.49 -16.12
N ARG A 210 -3.08 1.17 -16.43
CA ARG A 210 -3.09 2.40 -17.25
C ARG A 210 -2.37 3.56 -16.57
N LEU A 211 -2.44 3.66 -15.24
CA LEU A 211 -1.73 4.67 -14.47
C LEU A 211 -0.22 4.45 -14.45
N ASP A 212 0.26 3.25 -14.69
CA ASP A 212 1.68 2.87 -14.71
C ASP A 212 2.46 3.43 -13.49
N PRO A 213 2.04 3.13 -12.25
CA PRO A 213 2.74 3.61 -11.06
C PRO A 213 4.03 2.83 -10.83
N GLN A 214 4.96 3.37 -10.07
CA GLN A 214 6.19 2.67 -9.70
C GLN A 214 5.95 1.57 -8.66
N SER A 215 4.88 1.68 -7.87
CA SER A 215 4.56 0.70 -6.84
C SER A 215 3.04 0.51 -6.71
N VAL A 216 2.62 -0.75 -6.60
CA VAL A 216 1.22 -1.16 -6.47
C VAL A 216 1.04 -1.92 -5.16
N PRO A 217 0.63 -1.25 -4.07
CA PRO A 217 0.23 -1.95 -2.85
C PRO A 217 -1.11 -2.67 -3.04
N VAL A 218 -1.12 -3.96 -2.77
CA VAL A 218 -2.31 -4.79 -2.71
C VAL A 218 -2.63 -5.03 -1.24
N ASN A 219 -3.73 -4.47 -0.78
CA ASN A 219 -4.25 -4.67 0.55
C ASN A 219 -5.43 -5.64 0.48
N PHE A 220 -5.64 -6.36 1.56
CA PHE A 220 -6.82 -7.18 1.79
C PHE A 220 -7.57 -6.59 2.97
N LEU A 221 -8.89 -6.45 2.85
CA LEU A 221 -9.70 -5.85 3.90
C LEU A 221 -9.50 -6.59 5.22
N HIS A 222 -9.00 -5.90 6.22
CA HIS A 222 -8.97 -6.41 7.59
C HIS A 222 -10.25 -5.94 8.28
N PRO A 223 -11.20 -6.81 8.63
CA PRO A 223 -12.44 -6.45 9.30
C PRO A 223 -12.14 -6.03 10.75
N ILE A 224 -12.00 -4.72 10.96
CA ILE A 224 -11.68 -4.15 12.28
C ILE A 224 -12.99 -3.92 13.05
N PRO A 225 -13.14 -4.43 14.30
CA PRO A 225 -14.30 -4.15 15.13
C PRO A 225 -14.55 -2.64 15.28
N GLY A 226 -15.81 -2.23 15.16
CA GLY A 226 -16.23 -0.83 15.21
C GLY A 226 -16.17 -0.09 13.87
N THR A 227 -15.66 -0.68 12.79
CA THR A 227 -15.81 -0.15 11.43
C THR A 227 -17.13 -0.61 10.80
N LEU A 228 -17.59 0.09 9.75
CA LEU A 228 -18.79 -0.35 9.02
C LEU A 228 -18.60 -1.70 8.30
N PHE A 229 -17.34 -2.07 8.03
CA PHE A 229 -17.00 -3.35 7.40
C PHE A 229 -16.50 -4.42 8.38
N GLU A 230 -16.78 -4.29 9.68
CA GLU A 230 -16.34 -5.27 10.70
C GLU A 230 -16.84 -6.71 10.47
N GLN A 231 -17.94 -6.89 9.75
CA GLN A 231 -18.51 -8.21 9.42
C GLN A 231 -18.18 -8.67 7.99
N VAL A 232 -17.44 -7.87 7.21
CA VAL A 232 -17.08 -8.18 5.83
C VAL A 232 -15.81 -9.02 5.80
N ASN A 233 -15.95 -10.32 5.52
CA ASN A 233 -14.81 -11.26 5.52
C ASN A 233 -15.04 -12.36 4.47
N TYR A 234 -14.86 -12.03 3.19
CA TYR A 234 -15.16 -12.93 2.08
C TYR A 234 -13.92 -13.63 1.50
N LEU A 235 -12.70 -13.11 1.75
CA LEU A 235 -11.50 -13.61 1.11
C LEU A 235 -10.98 -14.88 1.76
N THR A 236 -10.64 -15.86 0.94
CA THR A 236 -9.78 -16.98 1.30
C THR A 236 -8.30 -16.63 1.01
N PRO A 237 -7.33 -17.37 1.57
CA PRO A 237 -5.93 -17.23 1.19
C PRO A 237 -5.69 -17.42 -0.33
N GLY A 238 -6.45 -18.34 -0.95
CA GLY A 238 -6.39 -18.59 -2.40
C GLY A 238 -6.77 -17.35 -3.21
N ASP A 239 -7.86 -16.66 -2.83
CA ASP A 239 -8.32 -15.44 -3.51
C ASP A 239 -7.29 -14.32 -3.41
N CYS A 240 -6.65 -14.17 -2.24
CA CYS A 240 -5.57 -13.22 -2.05
C CYS A 240 -4.37 -13.50 -2.98
N LEU A 241 -3.99 -14.78 -3.09
CA LEU A 241 -2.87 -15.18 -3.96
C LEU A 241 -3.22 -15.01 -5.44
N ARG A 242 -4.44 -15.33 -5.87
CA ARG A 242 -4.92 -15.09 -7.25
C ARG A 242 -4.90 -13.61 -7.60
N SER A 243 -5.37 -12.76 -6.68
CA SER A 243 -5.35 -11.30 -6.87
C SER A 243 -3.92 -10.77 -7.01
N LEU A 244 -2.96 -11.27 -6.20
CA LEU A 244 -1.55 -10.91 -6.34
C LEU A 244 -0.96 -11.39 -7.67
N CYS A 245 -1.33 -12.59 -8.13
CA CYS A 245 -0.91 -13.13 -9.43
C CYS A 245 -1.44 -12.28 -10.58
N LEU A 246 -2.72 -11.89 -10.54
CA LEU A 246 -3.33 -11.00 -11.51
C LEU A 246 -2.58 -9.67 -11.57
N MET A 247 -2.34 -9.04 -10.41
CA MET A 247 -1.60 -7.77 -10.34
C MET A 247 -0.19 -7.90 -10.94
N ARG A 248 0.53 -9.00 -10.67
CA ARG A 248 1.86 -9.23 -11.26
C ARG A 248 1.79 -9.39 -12.78
N MET A 249 0.78 -10.06 -13.29
CA MET A 249 0.61 -10.26 -14.73
C MET A 249 0.25 -8.95 -15.46
N LEU A 250 -0.60 -8.12 -14.85
CA LEU A 250 -1.00 -6.82 -15.40
C LEU A 250 0.07 -5.74 -15.23
N CYS A 251 0.84 -5.80 -14.15
CA CYS A 251 1.88 -4.84 -13.78
C CYS A 251 3.24 -5.55 -13.66
N PRO A 252 3.83 -6.01 -14.79
CA PRO A 252 4.97 -6.94 -14.77
C PRO A 252 6.28 -6.33 -14.27
N THR A 253 6.48 -5.03 -14.44
CA THR A 253 7.70 -4.30 -14.09
C THR A 253 7.61 -3.54 -12.76
N GLN A 254 6.41 -3.31 -12.26
CA GLN A 254 6.14 -2.51 -11.07
C GLN A 254 6.50 -3.27 -9.78
N GLU A 255 6.77 -2.50 -8.73
CA GLU A 255 6.88 -3.04 -7.39
C GLU A 255 5.48 -3.45 -6.88
N ILE A 256 5.16 -4.75 -6.90
CA ILE A 256 3.92 -5.26 -6.30
C ILE A 256 4.19 -5.49 -4.82
N ARG A 257 3.42 -4.80 -3.97
CA ARG A 257 3.55 -4.88 -2.51
C ARG A 257 2.35 -5.59 -1.91
N VAL A 258 2.61 -6.69 -1.21
CA VAL A 258 1.58 -7.24 -0.31
C VAL A 258 1.58 -6.41 0.97
N ALA A 259 0.43 -5.80 1.28
CA ALA A 259 0.34 -4.73 2.27
C ALA A 259 -0.64 -5.06 3.40
N GLY A 260 -1.57 -4.17 3.75
CA GLY A 260 -2.51 -4.38 4.84
C GLY A 260 -3.35 -5.65 4.68
N GLY A 261 -3.70 -6.30 5.80
CA GLY A 261 -4.48 -7.54 5.84
C GLY A 261 -3.72 -8.81 5.45
N ARG A 262 -2.45 -8.72 5.08
CA ARG A 262 -1.61 -9.85 4.68
C ARG A 262 -1.63 -10.97 5.72
N GLU A 263 -1.32 -10.65 6.95
CA GLU A 263 -1.18 -11.62 8.04
C GLU A 263 -2.52 -12.27 8.40
N TYR A 264 -3.58 -11.47 8.37
CA TYR A 264 -4.94 -11.92 8.67
C TYR A 264 -5.46 -12.94 7.65
N HIS A 265 -5.30 -12.65 6.36
CA HIS A 265 -5.85 -13.48 5.29
C HIS A 265 -4.93 -14.61 4.84
N LEU A 266 -3.64 -14.34 4.66
CA LEU A 266 -2.71 -15.36 4.16
C LEU A 266 -2.26 -16.35 5.24
N ARG A 267 -2.25 -15.95 6.50
CA ARG A 267 -1.91 -16.84 7.62
C ARG A 267 -0.57 -17.56 7.37
N GLN A 268 -0.56 -18.90 7.35
CA GLN A 268 0.65 -19.69 7.08
C GLN A 268 1.08 -19.69 5.60
N LEU A 269 0.24 -19.18 4.70
CA LEU A 269 0.56 -19.07 3.27
C LEU A 269 1.24 -17.75 2.88
N GLN A 270 1.60 -16.91 3.83
CA GLN A 270 2.30 -15.63 3.58
C GLN A 270 3.55 -15.80 2.69
N PRO A 271 4.41 -16.83 2.87
CA PRO A 271 5.57 -17.03 2.03
C PRO A 271 5.24 -17.13 0.53
N LEU A 272 4.09 -17.72 0.18
CA LEU A 272 3.66 -17.86 -1.22
C LEU A 272 3.40 -16.52 -1.91
N ALA A 273 3.05 -15.48 -1.14
CA ALA A 273 2.86 -14.14 -1.69
C ALA A 273 4.15 -13.53 -2.28
N LEU A 274 5.34 -14.01 -1.87
CA LEU A 274 6.62 -13.57 -2.42
C LEU A 274 6.86 -14.05 -3.85
N TYR A 275 6.12 -15.02 -4.35
CA TYR A 275 6.20 -15.43 -5.75
C TYR A 275 5.64 -14.38 -6.71
N PRO A 276 4.44 -13.82 -6.53
CA PRO A 276 3.94 -12.71 -7.34
C PRO A 276 4.45 -11.34 -6.86
N ALA A 277 4.56 -11.10 -5.55
CA ALA A 277 4.96 -9.82 -4.98
C ALA A 277 6.48 -9.75 -4.74
N ASN A 278 7.05 -8.55 -4.83
CA ASN A 278 8.46 -8.28 -4.54
C ASN A 278 8.65 -7.19 -3.48
N SER A 279 7.61 -6.93 -2.71
CA SER A 279 7.65 -5.92 -1.63
C SER A 279 6.62 -6.23 -0.55
N LEU A 280 6.90 -5.84 0.69
CA LEU A 280 5.98 -5.97 1.82
C LEU A 280 6.19 -4.87 2.87
N PHE A 281 5.15 -4.63 3.68
CA PHE A 281 5.26 -3.86 4.92
C PHE A 281 5.61 -4.77 6.09
N VAL A 282 6.38 -4.25 7.05
CA VAL A 282 6.73 -4.90 8.31
C VAL A 282 6.41 -3.98 9.49
N SER A 283 6.34 -4.55 10.69
CA SER A 283 6.13 -3.83 11.96
C SER A 283 4.76 -3.18 12.11
N GLY A 284 3.73 -3.75 11.49
CA GLY A 284 2.34 -3.31 11.60
C GLY A 284 1.85 -2.45 10.45
N TYR A 285 0.55 -2.16 10.47
CA TYR A 285 -0.10 -1.36 9.45
C TYR A 285 -1.15 -0.42 10.07
N LEU A 286 -0.84 0.88 10.16
CA LEU A 286 -1.67 1.94 10.75
C LEU A 286 -2.06 1.63 12.21
N THR A 287 -3.32 1.25 12.44
CA THR A 287 -3.89 0.93 13.76
C THR A 287 -3.84 -0.57 14.09
N THR A 288 -3.34 -1.40 13.18
CA THR A 288 -3.23 -2.85 13.39
C THR A 288 -1.80 -3.27 13.69
N PRO A 289 -1.56 -4.08 14.75
CA PRO A 289 -0.25 -4.66 14.98
C PRO A 289 0.12 -5.61 13.85
N GLY A 290 1.41 -5.86 13.65
CA GLY A 290 1.91 -6.76 12.62
C GLY A 290 3.13 -7.53 13.09
N GLN A 291 3.59 -8.47 12.27
CA GLN A 291 4.80 -9.24 12.51
C GLN A 291 6.03 -8.34 12.60
N GLY A 292 6.94 -8.71 13.47
CA GLY A 292 8.25 -8.06 13.59
C GLY A 292 9.06 -8.18 12.29
N TYR A 293 9.99 -7.26 12.08
CA TYR A 293 10.80 -7.28 10.87
C TYR A 293 11.76 -8.48 10.80
N GLN A 294 12.19 -9.04 11.96
CA GLN A 294 13.03 -10.23 11.99
C GLN A 294 12.32 -11.47 11.44
N GLU A 295 11.03 -11.64 11.76
CA GLU A 295 10.22 -12.74 11.22
C GLU A 295 10.05 -12.60 9.71
N ALA A 296 9.87 -11.38 9.23
CA ALA A 296 9.79 -11.11 7.80
C ALA A 296 11.13 -11.38 7.07
N TRP A 297 12.26 -11.03 7.68
CA TRP A 297 13.58 -11.34 7.14
C TRP A 297 13.77 -12.85 7.01
N GLN A 298 13.49 -13.60 8.10
CA GLN A 298 13.58 -15.06 8.07
C GLN A 298 12.72 -15.68 6.98
N MET A 299 11.45 -15.22 6.85
CA MET A 299 10.56 -15.68 5.79
C MET A 299 11.13 -15.41 4.39
N ILE A 300 11.73 -14.24 4.16
CA ILE A 300 12.32 -13.89 2.87
C ILE A 300 13.52 -14.79 2.56
N GLU A 301 14.40 -14.99 3.53
CA GLU A 301 15.60 -15.83 3.40
C GLU A 301 15.25 -17.31 3.20
N ASP A 302 14.30 -17.86 3.99
CA ASP A 302 13.84 -19.25 3.87
C ASP A 302 13.24 -19.55 2.49
N MET A 303 12.64 -18.54 1.85
CA MET A 303 12.10 -18.66 0.50
C MET A 303 13.15 -18.45 -0.60
N GLY A 304 14.42 -18.22 -0.25
CA GLY A 304 15.53 -18.02 -1.18
C GLY A 304 15.52 -16.65 -1.86
N PHE A 305 14.88 -15.66 -1.26
CA PHE A 305 14.91 -14.26 -1.72
C PHE A 305 15.93 -13.43 -0.94
N GLU A 306 16.27 -12.27 -1.49
CA GLU A 306 17.25 -11.33 -0.94
C GLU A 306 16.56 -10.00 -0.60
N ILE A 307 16.88 -9.42 0.56
CA ILE A 307 16.40 -8.08 0.92
C ILE A 307 17.23 -7.03 0.18
N GLU A 308 16.56 -6.12 -0.55
CA GLU A 308 17.22 -4.98 -1.17
C GLU A 308 16.99 -3.72 -0.33
N GLU A 309 18.05 -3.25 0.31
CA GLU A 309 18.07 -2.02 1.08
C GLU A 309 18.08 -0.77 0.19
N HIS A 310 17.80 0.40 0.79
CA HIS A 310 18.00 1.69 0.12
C HIS A 310 19.50 1.99 0.04
N HIS A 311 19.95 2.39 -1.14
CA HIS A 311 21.29 2.94 -1.35
C HIS A 311 21.14 4.32 -2.01
N ARG A 312 21.81 5.32 -1.47
CA ARG A 312 21.98 6.61 -2.16
C ARG A 312 22.81 6.34 -3.42
N GLY A 313 22.19 6.53 -4.60
CA GLY A 313 22.88 6.50 -5.88
C GLY A 313 23.68 7.75 -6.14
#